data_d251e18c9be2844e57a7a7dc0e6a5982
#
_entry.id   d251e18c9be2844e57a7a7dc0e6a5982
#
_cell.length_a   1.000
_cell.length_b   1.000
_cell.length_c   1.000
_cell.angle_alpha   90.00
_cell.angle_beta   90.00
_cell.angle_gamma   90.00
#
_symmetry.space_group_name_H-M   'P 1'
#
loop_
_entity.id
_entity.type
_entity.pdbx_description
1 polymer ?
#
loop_
_entity_poly.entity_id
_entity_poly.type
_entity_poly.pdbx_seq_one_letter_code
_entity_poly.pdbx_strand_id
1 'polypeptide(L)'
;GYPVLTFFINGQKIYLKGGNWGMSEYLLRCQGKEYETKIRLHKEMNYNMIRLWTGCVTDDEFYDYCDKYGIMVWNDFWLYVAYNDVAQPEAFKANALDKVRRLRNHPSIAIWCGANETHPAPDLDNYLREMIAKEDNNDRMYKSCSNQDGLSGSGWWGNQPPRHHFETSGSNLAFNTPAY
;
A
#
# COMPACT_ATOMS: atom_id res chain seq x y z
N GLY A 1 -1.69 -24.77 4.29
CA GLY A 1 -2.39 -23.49 4.37
C GLY A 1 -1.73 -22.49 3.44
N TYR A 2 -2.51 -21.62 2.87
CA TYR A 2 -1.96 -20.54 2.03
C TYR A 2 -1.15 -19.60 2.93
N PRO A 3 0.01 -19.08 2.44
CA PRO A 3 0.70 -18.03 3.16
C PRO A 3 -0.21 -16.79 3.19
N VAL A 4 -0.56 -16.39 4.39
CA VAL A 4 -1.41 -15.21 4.63
C VAL A 4 -0.50 -14.06 4.98
N LEU A 5 -0.68 -12.91 4.32
CA LEU A 5 -0.01 -11.70 4.73
C LEU A 5 -0.48 -11.32 6.14
N THR A 6 0.43 -11.34 7.09
CA THR A 6 0.12 -11.08 8.49
C THR A 6 1.09 -10.05 9.03
N PHE A 7 0.54 -9.03 9.67
CA PHE A 7 1.34 -7.98 10.29
C PHE A 7 1.46 -8.19 11.79
N PHE A 8 2.66 -7.91 12.30
CA PHE A 8 2.96 -7.92 13.72
C PHE A 8 3.59 -6.57 14.10
N ILE A 9 3.15 -6.01 15.21
CA ILE A 9 3.80 -4.84 15.83
C ILE A 9 4.28 -5.27 17.21
N ASN A 10 5.57 -5.14 17.47
CA ASN A 10 6.18 -5.55 18.73
C ASN A 10 5.82 -6.98 19.14
N GLY A 11 5.78 -7.90 18.15
CA GLY A 11 5.44 -9.30 18.34
C GLY A 11 3.94 -9.60 18.49
N GLN A 12 3.08 -8.60 18.48
CA GLN A 12 1.64 -8.79 18.53
C GLN A 12 1.03 -8.75 17.14
N LYS A 13 0.25 -9.79 16.81
CA LYS A 13 -0.52 -9.85 15.56
C LYS A 13 -1.58 -8.74 15.56
N ILE A 14 -1.66 -8.02 14.45
CA ILE A 14 -2.65 -6.97 14.26
C ILE A 14 -3.57 -7.27 13.09
N TYR A 15 -4.80 -6.79 13.18
CA TYR A 15 -5.76 -6.78 12.07
C TYR A 15 -5.71 -5.43 11.36
N LEU A 16 -5.50 -5.45 10.04
CA LEU A 16 -5.46 -4.23 9.24
C LEU A 16 -6.87 -3.71 8.96
N LYS A 17 -7.08 -2.44 9.25
CA LYS A 17 -8.32 -1.71 8.96
C LYS A 17 -7.96 -0.43 8.23
N GLY A 18 -8.35 -0.33 6.98
CA GLY A 18 -8.01 0.82 6.16
C GLY A 18 -8.53 0.69 4.74
N GLY A 19 -8.00 1.53 3.89
CA GLY A 19 -8.34 1.55 2.47
C GLY A 19 -7.34 2.34 1.66
N ASN A 20 -7.63 2.45 0.37
CA ASN A 20 -6.83 3.26 -0.52
C ASN A 20 -7.02 4.75 -0.21
N TRP A 21 -5.91 5.48 -0.22
CA TRP A 21 -5.92 6.93 -0.20
C TRP A 21 -6.11 7.44 -1.63
N GLY A 22 -7.16 8.21 -1.84
CA GLY A 22 -7.33 9.05 -3.01
C GLY A 22 -7.13 10.50 -2.63
N MET A 23 -6.51 11.29 -3.50
CA MET A 23 -6.36 12.72 -3.26
C MET A 23 -7.72 13.39 -3.33
N SER A 24 -8.05 14.15 -2.31
CA SER A 24 -9.35 14.84 -2.20
C SER A 24 -9.37 16.19 -2.89
N GLU A 25 -8.21 16.68 -3.31
CA GLU A 25 -8.03 17.96 -3.97
C GLU A 25 -7.37 17.73 -5.33
N TYR A 26 -8.01 18.23 -6.39
CA TYR A 26 -7.64 17.97 -7.77
C TYR A 26 -6.22 18.43 -8.15
N LEU A 27 -5.74 19.51 -7.55
CA LEU A 27 -4.39 20.03 -7.76
C LEU A 27 -3.38 19.52 -6.73
N LEU A 28 -3.74 18.49 -5.97
CA LEU A 28 -2.88 17.85 -4.96
C LEU A 28 -2.40 18.78 -3.83
N ARG A 29 -3.14 19.85 -3.56
CA ARG A 29 -2.82 20.83 -2.50
C ARG A 29 -3.39 20.36 -1.16
N CYS A 30 -2.72 19.41 -0.54
CA CYS A 30 -3.19 18.78 0.68
C CYS A 30 -2.32 19.08 1.92
N GLN A 31 -1.36 19.98 1.83
CA GLN A 31 -0.45 20.31 2.93
C GLN A 31 -1.17 20.93 4.13
N GLY A 32 -0.51 20.89 5.28
CA GLY A 32 -0.98 21.50 6.51
C GLY A 32 -2.23 20.82 7.07
N LYS A 33 -3.22 21.63 7.38
CA LYS A 33 -4.46 21.16 8.03
C LYS A 33 -5.22 20.10 7.23
N GLU A 34 -5.05 20.06 5.92
CA GLU A 34 -5.71 19.04 5.09
C GLU A 34 -5.17 17.65 5.40
N TYR A 35 -3.85 17.45 5.39
CA TYR A 35 -3.27 16.18 5.79
C TYR A 35 -3.58 15.85 7.24
N GLU A 36 -3.35 16.77 8.16
CA GLU A 36 -3.61 16.54 9.56
C GLU A 36 -5.05 16.10 9.81
N THR A 37 -6.01 16.84 9.28
CA THR A 37 -7.44 16.54 9.48
C THR A 37 -7.80 15.16 8.95
N LYS A 38 -7.36 14.82 7.74
CA LYS A 38 -7.70 13.54 7.12
C LYS A 38 -7.10 12.36 7.87
N ILE A 39 -5.82 12.44 8.23
CA ILE A 39 -5.15 11.35 8.96
C ILE A 39 -5.73 11.21 10.36
N ARG A 40 -6.01 12.31 11.06
CA ARG A 40 -6.69 12.31 12.35
C ARG A 40 -8.07 11.65 12.27
N LEU A 41 -8.86 11.96 11.24
CA LEU A 41 -10.17 11.33 11.02
C LEU A 41 -10.07 9.83 10.78
N HIS A 42 -9.06 9.35 10.05
CA HIS A 42 -8.79 7.91 9.93
C HIS A 42 -8.56 7.28 11.30
N LYS A 43 -7.77 7.93 12.14
CA LYS A 43 -7.54 7.48 13.51
C LYS A 43 -8.82 7.44 14.34
N GLU A 44 -9.63 8.50 14.27
CA GLU A 44 -10.91 8.59 14.99
C GLU A 44 -11.92 7.54 14.53
N MET A 45 -11.88 7.15 13.26
CA MET A 45 -12.68 6.03 12.71
C MET A 45 -12.09 4.64 13.05
N ASN A 46 -11.04 4.57 13.88
CA ASN A 46 -10.34 3.33 14.22
C ASN A 46 -9.68 2.62 13.02
N TYR A 47 -9.32 3.34 11.99
CA TYR A 47 -8.42 2.82 10.97
C TYR A 47 -6.99 2.82 11.51
N ASN A 48 -6.21 1.87 11.01
CA ASN A 48 -4.80 1.73 11.40
C ASN A 48 -3.85 1.65 10.19
N MET A 49 -4.38 1.68 8.97
CA MET A 49 -3.57 1.67 7.76
C MET A 49 -4.20 2.53 6.66
N ILE A 50 -3.34 3.19 5.88
CA ILE A 50 -3.67 3.86 4.64
C ILE A 50 -2.77 3.28 3.54
N ARG A 51 -3.35 2.86 2.42
CA ARG A 51 -2.58 2.53 1.22
C ARG A 51 -2.51 3.73 0.30
N LEU A 52 -1.30 4.15 -0.04
CA LEU A 52 -1.06 5.20 -1.02
C LEU A 52 -1.11 4.60 -2.43
N TRP A 53 -2.30 4.39 -2.91
CA TRP A 53 -2.58 3.91 -4.26
C TRP A 53 -2.21 4.99 -5.28
N THR A 54 -1.49 4.72 -6.13
CA THR A 54 -0.32 4.14 -6.68
C THR A 54 0.89 5.06 -6.44
N GLY A 55 1.24 5.29 -5.20
CA GLY A 55 2.37 6.16 -4.84
C GLY A 55 2.07 7.67 -4.92
N CYS A 56 0.79 8.07 -4.80
CA CYS A 56 0.33 9.43 -5.07
C CYS A 56 0.80 10.50 -4.08
N VAL A 57 1.33 10.11 -2.93
CA VAL A 57 1.79 11.07 -1.90
C VAL A 57 3.28 10.92 -1.66
N THR A 58 3.99 12.01 -1.80
CA THR A 58 5.44 12.11 -1.59
C THR A 58 5.85 13.21 -0.61
N ASP A 59 4.88 13.97 -0.07
CA ASP A 59 5.13 15.03 0.91
C ASP A 59 5.51 14.41 2.26
N ASP A 60 6.64 14.79 2.83
CA ASP A 60 7.12 14.30 4.12
C ASP A 60 6.09 14.57 5.24
N GLU A 61 5.40 15.69 5.17
CA GLU A 61 4.36 16.08 6.12
C GLU A 61 3.23 15.04 6.26
N PHE A 62 2.86 14.35 5.18
CA PHE A 62 1.89 13.26 5.26
C PHE A 62 2.38 12.15 6.19
N TYR A 63 3.64 11.77 6.05
CA TYR A 63 4.25 10.71 6.87
C TYR A 63 4.45 11.15 8.31
N ASP A 64 4.81 12.42 8.54
CA ASP A 64 4.89 12.99 9.89
C ASP A 64 3.55 12.88 10.63
N TYR A 65 2.44 13.15 9.96
CA TYR A 65 1.12 12.98 10.56
C TYR A 65 0.75 11.50 10.74
N CYS A 66 1.13 10.63 9.82
CA CYS A 66 0.94 9.18 10.02
C CYS A 66 1.73 8.68 11.24
N ASP A 67 2.97 9.12 11.41
CA ASP A 67 3.79 8.82 12.58
C ASP A 67 3.13 9.34 13.86
N LYS A 68 2.67 10.60 13.87
CA LYS A 68 2.02 11.25 15.01
C LYS A 68 0.74 10.53 15.46
N TYR A 69 -0.08 10.10 14.51
CA TYR A 69 -1.38 9.49 14.81
C TYR A 69 -1.36 7.96 14.84
N GLY A 70 -0.23 7.33 14.56
CA GLY A 70 -0.08 5.88 14.57
C GLY A 70 -0.87 5.20 13.44
N ILE A 71 -0.88 5.77 12.25
CA ILE A 71 -1.47 5.19 11.05
C ILE A 71 -0.35 4.58 10.21
N MET A 72 -0.42 3.27 9.98
CA MET A 72 0.50 2.58 9.09
C MET A 72 0.29 2.99 7.64
N VAL A 73 1.36 2.94 6.87
CA VAL A 73 1.35 3.27 5.43
C VAL A 73 1.77 2.06 4.62
N TRP A 74 0.91 1.65 3.71
CA TRP A 74 1.22 0.78 2.60
C TRP A 74 1.62 1.67 1.43
N ASN A 75 2.90 1.68 1.07
CA ASN A 75 3.47 2.64 0.15
C ASN A 75 3.75 2.02 -1.21
N ASP A 76 2.89 2.32 -2.20
CA ASP A 76 3.08 1.86 -3.58
C ASP A 76 4.20 2.66 -4.28
N PHE A 77 4.89 2.00 -5.22
CA PHE A 77 5.58 2.69 -6.30
C PHE A 77 4.59 3.05 -7.42
N TRP A 78 5.00 3.89 -8.38
CA TRP A 78 4.12 4.56 -9.34
C TRP A 78 3.67 3.66 -10.51
N LEU A 79 3.42 2.37 -10.28
CA LEU A 79 3.04 1.40 -11.32
C LEU A 79 1.58 1.00 -11.20
N TYR A 80 0.84 1.23 -12.28
CA TYR A 80 -0.55 0.86 -12.42
C TYR A 80 -0.71 -0.40 -13.30
N VAL A 81 -1.84 -1.07 -13.23
CA VAL A 81 -2.11 -2.38 -13.85
C VAL A 81 -1.75 -2.47 -15.35
N ALA A 82 -1.89 -1.40 -16.11
CA ALA A 82 -1.66 -1.41 -17.56
C ALA A 82 -0.26 -0.91 -17.97
N TYR A 83 0.58 -0.51 -17.05
CA TYR A 83 1.82 0.24 -17.35
C TYR A 83 3.01 -0.31 -16.58
N ASN A 84 3.28 -1.60 -16.76
CA ASN A 84 4.44 -2.22 -16.12
C ASN A 84 5.74 -1.96 -16.89
N ASP A 85 5.64 -1.52 -18.14
CA ASP A 85 6.79 -1.12 -18.94
C ASP A 85 7.05 0.37 -18.74
N VAL A 86 8.11 0.65 -18.06
CA VAL A 86 8.54 2.03 -17.77
C VAL A 86 9.39 2.53 -18.94
N ALA A 87 8.99 3.64 -19.55
CA ALA A 87 9.71 4.20 -20.70
C ALA A 87 11.16 4.62 -20.38
N GLN A 88 11.44 4.97 -19.14
CA GLN A 88 12.77 5.36 -18.66
C GLN A 88 13.11 4.60 -17.36
N PRO A 89 13.49 3.32 -17.44
CA PRO A 89 13.72 2.49 -16.27
C PRO A 89 14.77 3.05 -15.30
N GLU A 90 15.85 3.59 -15.80
CA GLU A 90 16.91 4.14 -14.95
C GLU A 90 16.47 5.40 -14.18
N ALA A 91 15.69 6.25 -14.78
CA ALA A 91 15.10 7.39 -14.08
C ALA A 91 14.10 6.94 -13.02
N PHE A 92 13.29 5.93 -13.32
CA PHE A 92 12.38 5.32 -12.34
C PHE A 92 13.13 4.72 -11.16
N LYS A 93 14.19 3.96 -11.41
CA LYS A 93 15.05 3.36 -10.38
C LYS A 93 15.67 4.41 -9.48
N ALA A 94 16.18 5.51 -10.07
CA ALA A 94 16.75 6.62 -9.32
C ALA A 94 15.71 7.29 -8.41
N ASN A 95 14.50 7.55 -8.91
CA ASN A 95 13.40 8.11 -8.14
C ASN A 95 12.94 7.16 -7.02
N ALA A 96 12.87 5.86 -7.30
CA ALA A 96 12.50 4.85 -6.30
C ALA A 96 13.53 4.79 -5.16
N LEU A 97 14.82 4.84 -5.50
CA LEU A 97 15.90 4.89 -4.52
C LEU A 97 15.82 6.14 -3.64
N ASP A 98 15.61 7.31 -4.25
CA ASP A 98 15.43 8.57 -3.53
C ASP A 98 14.23 8.51 -2.58
N LYS A 99 13.10 8.02 -3.06
CA LYS A 99 11.88 7.82 -2.25
C LYS A 99 12.15 6.97 -1.01
N VAL A 100 12.79 5.82 -1.17
CA VAL A 100 13.08 4.93 -0.04
C VAL A 100 14.05 5.59 0.95
N ARG A 101 15.13 6.17 0.47
CA ARG A 101 16.12 6.86 1.32
C ARG A 101 15.52 8.00 2.13
N ARG A 102 14.63 8.77 1.51
CA ARG A 102 13.98 9.91 2.15
C ARG A 102 12.97 9.45 3.21
N LEU A 103 12.21 8.40 2.91
CA LEU A 103 11.04 8.02 3.73
C LEU A 103 11.30 6.88 4.71
N ARG A 104 12.36 6.10 4.56
CA ARG A 104 12.62 4.90 5.37
C ARG A 104 12.69 5.12 6.89
N ASN A 105 12.93 6.34 7.33
CA ASN A 105 12.99 6.66 8.75
C ASN A 105 11.62 6.95 9.38
N HIS A 106 10.53 6.95 8.60
CA HIS A 106 9.20 7.08 9.13
C HIS A 106 8.69 5.73 9.68
N PRO A 107 8.43 5.62 11.00
CA PRO A 107 7.96 4.37 11.60
C PRO A 107 6.56 3.96 11.13
N SER A 108 5.79 4.87 10.55
CA SER A 108 4.49 4.56 9.97
C SER A 108 4.55 3.69 8.72
N ILE A 109 5.64 3.71 7.95
CA ILE A 109 5.75 2.87 6.76
C ILE A 109 5.82 1.40 7.19
N ALA A 110 4.84 0.62 6.76
CA ALA A 110 4.73 -0.79 7.11
C ALA A 110 5.12 -1.74 5.96
N ILE A 111 4.93 -1.32 4.71
CA ILE A 111 5.18 -2.14 3.53
C ILE A 111 5.48 -1.27 2.31
N TRP A 112 6.39 -1.75 1.48
CA TRP A 112 6.67 -1.24 0.14
C TRP A 112 6.00 -2.12 -0.90
N CYS A 113 5.28 -1.54 -1.86
CA CYS A 113 4.56 -2.30 -2.88
C CYS A 113 4.99 -1.89 -4.29
N GLY A 114 5.38 -2.87 -5.11
CA GLY A 114 5.92 -2.63 -6.45
C GLY A 114 4.91 -2.07 -7.42
N ALA A 115 3.78 -2.77 -7.60
CA ALA A 115 2.77 -2.37 -8.58
C ALA A 115 1.35 -2.69 -8.12
N ASN A 116 0.39 -1.95 -8.68
CA ASN A 116 -1.03 -2.21 -8.46
C ASN A 116 -1.52 -3.31 -9.40
N GLU A 117 -2.07 -4.39 -8.83
CA GLU A 117 -2.76 -5.49 -9.50
C GLU A 117 -1.94 -6.33 -10.49
N THR A 118 -0.70 -5.96 -10.76
CA THR A 118 0.25 -6.72 -11.58
C THR A 118 1.63 -6.67 -10.96
N HIS A 119 2.57 -7.48 -11.47
CA HIS A 119 3.97 -7.37 -11.09
C HIS A 119 4.68 -6.34 -11.96
N PRO A 120 5.69 -5.61 -11.44
CA PRO A 120 6.63 -4.88 -12.29
C PRO A 120 7.29 -5.81 -13.31
N ALA A 121 7.86 -5.24 -14.38
CA ALA A 121 8.73 -6.01 -15.26
C ALA A 121 9.84 -6.71 -14.46
N PRO A 122 10.26 -7.94 -14.79
CA PRO A 122 11.14 -8.76 -13.94
C PRO A 122 12.42 -8.04 -13.49
N ASP A 123 13.08 -7.33 -14.39
CA ASP A 123 14.31 -6.60 -14.04
C ASP A 123 14.06 -5.45 -13.05
N LEU A 124 12.93 -4.78 -13.20
CA LEU A 124 12.53 -3.70 -12.29
C LEU A 124 12.08 -4.27 -10.94
N ASP A 125 11.34 -5.37 -10.91
CA ASP A 125 10.92 -6.03 -9.68
C ASP A 125 12.12 -6.50 -8.87
N ASN A 126 13.09 -7.14 -9.51
CA ASN A 126 14.34 -7.57 -8.89
C ASN A 126 15.11 -6.36 -8.32
N TYR A 127 15.26 -5.31 -9.12
CA TYR A 127 15.90 -4.08 -8.64
C TYR A 127 15.22 -3.50 -7.40
N LEU A 128 13.89 -3.37 -7.41
CA LEU A 128 13.15 -2.82 -6.26
C LEU A 128 13.35 -3.69 -5.02
N ARG A 129 13.29 -5.00 -5.17
CA ARG A 129 13.51 -5.96 -4.08
C ARG A 129 14.89 -5.82 -3.45
N GLU A 130 15.93 -5.83 -4.27
CA GLU A 130 17.31 -5.72 -3.80
C GLU A 130 17.62 -4.35 -3.21
N MET A 131 17.13 -3.30 -3.86
CA MET A 131 17.30 -1.92 -3.41
C MET A 131 16.64 -1.69 -2.04
N ILE A 132 15.41 -2.14 -1.86
CA ILE A 132 14.70 -2.00 -0.58
C ILE A 132 15.40 -2.84 0.50
N ALA A 133 15.75 -4.08 0.21
CA ALA A 133 16.48 -4.91 1.15
C ALA A 133 17.76 -4.23 1.65
N LYS A 134 18.49 -3.57 0.76
CA LYS A 134 19.73 -2.84 1.08
C LYS A 134 19.47 -1.53 1.82
N GLU A 135 18.60 -0.71 1.31
CA GLU A 135 18.41 0.68 1.79
C GLU A 135 17.51 0.76 3.04
N ASP A 136 16.58 -0.16 3.18
CA ASP A 136 15.67 -0.27 4.33
C ASP A 136 16.08 -1.41 5.28
N ASN A 137 17.26 -1.97 5.12
CA ASN A 137 17.88 -2.98 5.98
C ASN A 137 17.00 -4.23 6.25
N ASN A 138 16.13 -4.58 5.31
CA ASN A 138 15.09 -5.61 5.48
C ASN A 138 14.10 -5.35 6.65
N ASP A 139 14.00 -4.13 7.15
CA ASP A 139 13.08 -3.80 8.24
C ASP A 139 11.62 -3.93 7.80
N ARG A 140 11.35 -3.68 6.50
CA ARG A 140 10.01 -3.76 5.94
C ARG A 140 9.97 -4.66 4.72
N MET A 141 8.81 -5.32 4.59
CA MET A 141 8.55 -6.18 3.44
C MET A 141 8.46 -5.37 2.16
N TYR A 142 9.06 -5.91 1.10
CA TYR A 142 8.71 -5.55 -0.27
C TYR A 142 7.75 -6.58 -0.85
N LYS A 143 6.61 -6.12 -1.35
CA LYS A 143 5.62 -6.93 -2.07
C LYS A 143 5.52 -6.45 -3.51
N SER A 144 5.76 -7.34 -4.47
CA SER A 144 5.77 -7.00 -5.89
C SER A 144 4.42 -6.50 -6.40
N CYS A 145 3.34 -7.15 -5.96
CA CYS A 145 2.00 -6.89 -6.45
C CYS A 145 1.00 -6.73 -5.30
N SER A 146 0.05 -5.82 -5.45
CA SER A 146 -0.90 -5.50 -4.38
C SER A 146 -1.95 -6.58 -4.12
N ASN A 147 -2.32 -7.40 -5.11
CA ASN A 147 -3.47 -8.31 -5.02
C ASN A 147 -3.19 -9.75 -5.46
N GLN A 148 -1.92 -10.15 -5.57
CA GLN A 148 -1.49 -11.51 -5.91
C GLN A 148 -0.67 -12.11 -4.76
N ASP A 149 -0.13 -13.30 -4.98
CA ASP A 149 0.75 -13.97 -4.01
C ASP A 149 0.05 -14.25 -2.66
N GLY A 150 -1.15 -14.82 -2.74
CA GLY A 150 -1.93 -15.21 -1.57
C GLY A 150 -2.88 -14.15 -1.02
N LEU A 151 -2.94 -12.98 -1.63
CA LEU A 151 -3.97 -11.98 -1.34
C LEU A 151 -5.19 -12.17 -2.23
N SER A 152 -6.36 -11.75 -1.74
CA SER A 152 -7.57 -11.67 -2.55
C SER A 152 -7.39 -10.62 -3.64
N GLY A 153 -8.07 -10.81 -4.76
CA GLY A 153 -8.10 -9.83 -5.85
C GLY A 153 -8.79 -8.53 -5.48
N SER A 154 -9.00 -7.69 -6.47
CA SER A 154 -9.56 -6.33 -6.32
C SER A 154 -11.02 -6.30 -5.85
N GLY A 155 -11.63 -7.45 -5.58
CA GLY A 155 -13.02 -7.58 -5.20
C GLY A 155 -13.96 -7.60 -6.39
N TRP A 156 -15.22 -7.33 -6.11
CA TRP A 156 -16.27 -7.39 -7.11
C TRP A 156 -16.51 -6.03 -7.75
N TRP A 157 -16.47 -6.00 -9.08
CA TRP A 157 -16.85 -4.83 -9.85
C TRP A 157 -18.36 -4.85 -10.12
N GLY A 158 -19.03 -3.71 -9.98
CA GLY A 158 -20.44 -3.57 -10.35
C GLY A 158 -21.43 -3.40 -9.20
N ASN A 159 -20.99 -3.04 -8.01
CA ASN A 159 -21.86 -2.62 -6.88
C ASN A 159 -23.07 -3.53 -6.64
N GLN A 160 -22.87 -4.83 -6.57
CA GLN A 160 -23.94 -5.75 -6.29
C GLN A 160 -24.35 -5.72 -4.81
N PRO A 161 -25.63 -5.97 -4.48
CA PRO A 161 -26.05 -6.11 -3.09
C PRO A 161 -25.27 -7.23 -2.38
N PRO A 162 -25.01 -7.12 -1.08
CA PRO A 162 -24.29 -8.15 -0.32
C PRO A 162 -24.86 -9.56 -0.52
N ARG A 163 -26.18 -9.70 -0.58
CA ARG A 163 -26.87 -10.97 -0.82
C ARG A 163 -26.41 -11.64 -2.12
N HIS A 164 -26.19 -10.87 -3.19
CA HIS A 164 -25.71 -11.40 -4.46
C HIS A 164 -24.35 -12.10 -4.31
N HIS A 165 -23.45 -11.54 -3.52
CA HIS A 165 -22.14 -12.15 -3.28
C HIS A 165 -22.24 -13.47 -2.53
N PHE A 166 -23.16 -13.57 -1.56
CA PHE A 166 -23.40 -14.84 -0.86
C PHE A 166 -24.01 -15.90 -1.78
N GLU A 167 -24.91 -15.53 -2.65
CA GLU A 167 -25.62 -16.44 -3.55
C GLU A 167 -24.77 -16.93 -4.72
N THR A 168 -23.89 -16.07 -5.25
CA THR A 168 -23.12 -16.39 -6.48
C THR A 168 -21.70 -16.89 -6.22
N SER A 169 -21.05 -16.42 -5.17
CA SER A 169 -19.63 -16.71 -4.90
C SER A 169 -19.45 -17.82 -3.86
N GLY A 170 -20.53 -18.24 -3.19
CA GLY A 170 -20.45 -19.15 -2.06
C GLY A 170 -19.63 -18.54 -0.90
N SER A 171 -19.69 -19.20 0.24
CA SER A 171 -19.02 -18.74 1.46
C SER A 171 -17.49 -18.75 1.38
N ASN A 172 -16.90 -19.34 0.35
CA ASN A 172 -15.47 -19.64 0.32
C ASN A 172 -14.61 -18.58 -0.35
N LEU A 173 -15.12 -17.77 -1.28
CA LEU A 173 -14.28 -16.89 -2.08
C LEU A 173 -14.18 -15.47 -1.54
N ALA A 174 -15.25 -14.90 -1.04
CA ALA A 174 -15.25 -13.51 -0.63
C ALA A 174 -14.85 -13.30 0.84
N PHE A 175 -15.00 -14.33 1.68
CA PHE A 175 -14.89 -14.17 3.13
C PHE A 175 -13.84 -15.06 3.79
N ASN A 176 -13.37 -16.09 3.11
CA ASN A 176 -12.30 -16.98 3.60
C ASN A 176 -10.94 -16.71 2.97
N THR A 177 -10.86 -15.87 1.97
CA THR A 177 -9.57 -15.32 1.60
C THR A 177 -9.20 -14.37 2.73
N PRO A 178 -8.08 -14.57 3.40
CA PRO A 178 -7.63 -13.63 4.40
C PRO A 178 -7.36 -12.34 3.67
N ALA A 179 -8.37 -11.52 3.66
CA ALA A 179 -8.23 -10.17 3.23
C ALA A 179 -7.59 -9.43 4.39
N TYR A 180 -6.37 -8.99 4.16
CA TYR A 180 -5.86 -7.82 4.85
C TYR A 180 -5.83 -7.88 6.38
#